data_eee5a422d537368746776527f2d10fd2
#
_entry.id   eee5a422d537368746776527f2d10fd2
#
_cell.length_a   1.000
_cell.length_b   1.000
_cell.length_c   1.000
_cell.angle_alpha   90.00
_cell.angle_beta   90.00
_cell.angle_gamma   90.00
#
_symmetry.space_group_name_H-M   'P 1'
#
loop_
_entity.id
_entity.type
_entity.pdbx_description
1 polymer ?
#
loop_
_entity_poly.entity_id
_entity_poly.type
_entity_poly.pdbx_seq_one_letter_code
_entity_poly.pdbx_strand_id
1 'polypeptide(L)'
;VIHPGALGDVLLAIPALRALRSGGAPLTLAAQPRLAALIVALGEADVAHDFDALRLDALFAGEGDARLPPAERVVCWFGARDPDFAQRLSALVPHATVAPSISNDRDVWEHLLASVGGPADRRAATVSADLVARGRAALLVGGIERSQRVVVVHPGAGSPAKCWRVDAFAGVLDGLDDVAIVVHEGPADAEPAARLVSRVPSAHRLHQPDLLTLAGALAVCAAYVGNDSGVSHLAASVGARSLVLFAETNRRWRPWSTTAHILPVDMDGSHADIKRVREALEAMLE
;
A
#
# COMPACT_ATOMS: atom_id res chain seq x y z
N VAL A 1 14.26 -9.75 6.20
CA VAL A 1 13.45 -9.88 4.97
C VAL A 1 13.94 -8.88 3.93
N ILE A 2 14.00 -9.28 2.67
CA ILE A 2 14.45 -8.46 1.54
C ILE A 2 13.29 -8.33 0.54
N HIS A 3 12.81 -7.09 0.32
CA HIS A 3 11.69 -6.81 -0.58
C HIS A 3 11.83 -5.44 -1.27
N PRO A 4 12.45 -5.34 -2.47
CA PRO A 4 12.67 -4.07 -3.16
C PRO A 4 11.46 -3.52 -3.91
N GLY A 5 10.29 -4.12 -3.78
CA GLY A 5 9.08 -3.77 -4.49
C GLY A 5 8.57 -2.34 -4.22
N ALA A 6 7.56 -1.92 -4.97
CA ALA A 6 6.87 -0.65 -4.76
C ALA A 6 6.02 -0.66 -3.48
N LEU A 7 5.41 0.48 -3.13
CA LEU A 7 4.61 0.63 -1.91
C LEU A 7 3.56 -0.48 -1.75
N GLY A 8 2.78 -0.77 -2.79
CA GLY A 8 1.76 -1.82 -2.74
C GLY A 8 2.34 -3.20 -2.49
N ASP A 9 3.47 -3.52 -3.14
CA ASP A 9 4.12 -4.83 -3.01
C ASP A 9 4.61 -5.08 -1.58
N VAL A 10 5.26 -4.07 -0.98
CA VAL A 10 5.77 -4.15 0.39
C VAL A 10 4.63 -4.24 1.40
N LEU A 11 3.52 -3.51 1.20
CA LEU A 11 2.33 -3.59 2.05
C LEU A 11 1.62 -4.94 1.93
N LEU A 12 1.63 -5.57 0.75
CA LEU A 12 1.09 -6.92 0.56
C LEU A 12 1.91 -8.00 1.30
N ALA A 13 3.14 -7.71 1.70
CA ALA A 13 3.96 -8.61 2.48
C ALA A 13 3.63 -8.62 4.00
N ILE A 14 2.84 -7.67 4.52
CA ILE A 14 2.56 -7.55 5.97
C ILE A 14 2.11 -8.86 6.61
N PRO A 15 1.16 -9.64 6.06
CA PRO A 15 0.80 -10.94 6.67
C PRO A 15 1.99 -11.90 6.79
N ALA A 16 2.90 -11.92 5.82
CA ALA A 16 4.11 -12.73 5.86
C ALA A 16 5.13 -12.20 6.89
N LEU A 17 5.28 -10.88 7.02
CA LEU A 17 6.13 -10.27 8.05
C LEU A 17 5.64 -10.64 9.45
N ARG A 18 4.32 -10.59 9.70
CA ARG A 18 3.70 -11.00 10.96
C ARG A 18 3.94 -12.47 11.28
N ALA A 19 3.79 -13.34 10.29
CA ALA A 19 4.07 -14.76 10.44
C ALA A 19 5.52 -15.03 10.85
N LEU A 20 6.48 -14.30 10.27
CA LEU A 20 7.90 -14.39 10.64
C LEU A 20 8.16 -13.88 12.06
N ARG A 21 7.51 -12.79 12.48
CA ARG A 21 7.66 -12.22 13.84
C ARG A 21 7.02 -13.06 14.94
N SER A 22 6.10 -13.96 14.62
CA SER A 22 5.45 -14.81 15.61
C SER A 22 6.43 -15.72 16.39
N GLY A 23 7.63 -15.94 15.85
CA GLY A 23 8.73 -16.63 16.53
C GLY A 23 9.48 -15.80 17.59
N GLY A 24 9.14 -14.51 17.77
CA GLY A 24 9.72 -13.64 18.80
C GLY A 24 11.09 -13.04 18.44
N ALA A 25 11.70 -13.41 17.32
CA ALA A 25 12.96 -12.82 16.88
C ALA A 25 12.74 -11.44 16.23
N PRO A 26 13.68 -10.48 16.40
CA PRO A 26 13.60 -9.19 15.72
C PRO A 26 13.60 -9.34 14.20
N LEU A 27 12.74 -8.56 13.52
CA LEU A 27 12.61 -8.56 12.08
C LEU A 27 13.22 -7.30 11.47
N THR A 28 14.24 -7.48 10.64
CA THR A 28 14.78 -6.42 9.77
C THR A 28 14.13 -6.49 8.40
N LEU A 29 13.60 -5.38 7.91
CA LEU A 29 13.10 -5.25 6.53
C LEU A 29 14.08 -4.42 5.72
N ALA A 30 14.67 -5.01 4.69
CA ALA A 30 15.42 -4.34 3.66
C ALA A 30 14.52 -4.04 2.46
N ALA A 31 14.22 -2.77 2.26
CA ALA A 31 13.38 -2.22 1.20
C ALA A 31 13.88 -0.82 0.82
N GLN A 32 13.18 -0.12 -0.07
CA GLN A 32 13.43 1.31 -0.28
C GLN A 32 13.31 2.05 1.08
N PRO A 33 14.20 3.00 1.43
CA PRO A 33 14.29 3.57 2.79
C PRO A 33 12.97 4.09 3.33
N ARG A 34 12.19 4.83 2.50
CA ARG A 34 10.88 5.37 2.89
C ARG A 34 9.83 4.28 3.17
N LEU A 35 9.93 3.13 2.48
CA LEU A 35 8.99 2.01 2.65
C LEU A 35 9.35 1.20 3.89
N ALA A 36 10.64 0.91 4.08
CA ALA A 36 11.11 0.23 5.28
C ALA A 36 10.78 1.04 6.55
N ALA A 37 10.99 2.37 6.52
CA ALA A 37 10.62 3.28 7.62
C ALA A 37 9.09 3.27 7.89
N LEU A 38 8.25 3.23 6.85
CA LEU A 38 6.80 3.12 7.01
C LEU A 38 6.43 1.81 7.73
N ILE A 39 6.95 0.67 7.28
CA ILE A 39 6.65 -0.63 7.86
C ILE A 39 7.08 -0.72 9.33
N VAL A 40 8.23 -0.14 9.68
CA VAL A 40 8.67 -0.03 11.09
C VAL A 40 7.74 0.87 11.89
N ALA A 41 7.34 2.03 11.34
CA ALA A 41 6.42 2.96 12.02
C ALA A 41 5.01 2.38 12.22
N LEU A 42 4.59 1.44 11.37
CA LEU A 42 3.36 0.64 11.53
C LEU A 42 3.52 -0.55 12.47
N GLY A 43 4.71 -0.77 13.04
CA GLY A 43 4.98 -1.87 13.95
C GLY A 43 5.07 -3.25 13.28
N GLU A 44 5.25 -3.32 11.97
CA GLU A 44 5.27 -4.56 11.19
C GLU A 44 6.70 -5.11 10.95
N ALA A 45 7.72 -4.30 11.24
CA ALA A 45 9.12 -4.70 11.36
C ALA A 45 9.78 -3.92 12.50
N ASP A 46 10.91 -4.40 13.00
CA ASP A 46 11.63 -3.78 14.12
C ASP A 46 12.75 -2.86 13.63
N VAL A 47 13.38 -3.21 12.50
CA VAL A 47 14.52 -2.46 11.93
C VAL A 47 14.30 -2.24 10.44
N ALA A 48 14.48 -0.97 10.00
CA ALA A 48 14.54 -0.60 8.60
C ALA A 48 15.98 -0.69 8.07
N HIS A 49 16.17 -1.30 6.91
CA HIS A 49 17.45 -1.34 6.22
C HIS A 49 17.27 -0.88 4.78
N ASP A 50 18.26 -0.18 4.24
CA ASP A 50 18.25 0.24 2.85
C ASP A 50 18.58 -0.96 1.96
N PHE A 51 17.71 -1.27 1.01
CA PHE A 51 17.90 -2.37 0.06
C PHE A 51 19.19 -2.19 -0.76
N ASP A 52 19.47 -0.98 -1.23
CA ASP A 52 20.62 -0.72 -2.09
C ASP A 52 21.96 -0.87 -1.32
N ALA A 53 21.93 -0.61 0.00
CA ALA A 53 23.11 -0.82 0.85
C ALA A 53 23.53 -2.30 0.99
N LEU A 54 22.63 -3.23 0.68
CA LEU A 54 22.94 -4.66 0.68
C LEU A 54 23.84 -5.09 -0.47
N ARG A 55 23.93 -4.30 -1.55
CA ARG A 55 24.74 -4.60 -2.74
C ARG A 55 24.49 -6.00 -3.31
N LEU A 56 23.23 -6.38 -3.42
CA LEU A 56 22.84 -7.72 -3.91
C LEU A 56 23.12 -7.93 -5.41
N ASP A 57 23.40 -6.87 -6.16
CA ASP A 57 23.94 -6.90 -7.52
C ASP A 57 25.20 -7.78 -7.63
N ALA A 58 26.04 -7.77 -6.60
CA ALA A 58 27.22 -8.61 -6.47
C ALA A 58 26.89 -10.12 -6.58
N LEU A 59 25.71 -10.54 -6.12
CA LEU A 59 25.30 -11.94 -6.18
C LEU A 59 24.92 -12.39 -7.60
N PHE A 60 24.49 -11.49 -8.47
CA PHE A 60 24.25 -11.81 -9.89
C PHE A 60 25.58 -11.94 -10.65
N ALA A 61 26.50 -11.02 -10.43
CA ALA A 61 27.79 -11.02 -11.09
C ALA A 61 28.70 -12.19 -10.65
N GLY A 62 28.50 -12.73 -9.45
CA GLY A 62 29.40 -13.70 -8.83
C GLY A 62 30.72 -13.09 -8.36
N GLU A 63 30.79 -11.78 -8.34
CA GLU A 63 31.93 -10.98 -7.93
C GLU A 63 31.47 -9.88 -6.96
N GLY A 64 32.30 -9.54 -6.00
CA GLY A 64 32.03 -8.45 -5.09
C GLY A 64 31.47 -8.91 -3.74
N ASP A 65 31.01 -7.95 -2.97
CA ASP A 65 30.80 -8.04 -1.53
C ASP A 65 29.37 -7.67 -1.18
N ALA A 66 28.46 -8.63 -1.24
CA ALA A 66 27.11 -8.45 -0.71
C ALA A 66 27.18 -8.21 0.80
N ARG A 67 26.47 -7.16 1.28
CA ARG A 67 26.56 -6.66 2.65
C ARG A 67 25.28 -6.97 3.42
N LEU A 68 25.11 -8.22 3.81
CA LEU A 68 23.97 -8.62 4.63
C LEU A 68 24.25 -8.29 6.12
N PRO A 69 23.31 -7.66 6.83
CA PRO A 69 23.40 -7.61 8.29
C PRO A 69 23.37 -9.02 8.87
N PRO A 70 23.95 -9.25 10.05
CA PRO A 70 23.87 -10.55 10.71
C PRO A 70 22.41 -11.02 10.84
N ALA A 71 22.13 -12.22 10.35
CA ALA A 71 20.78 -12.78 10.38
C ALA A 71 20.86 -14.32 10.46
N GLU A 72 20.02 -14.90 11.30
CA GLU A 72 19.87 -16.37 11.39
C GLU A 72 19.06 -16.91 10.20
N ARG A 73 18.08 -16.13 9.71
CA ARG A 73 17.21 -16.48 8.60
C ARG A 73 17.04 -15.28 7.66
N VAL A 74 17.08 -15.53 6.36
CA VAL A 74 16.77 -14.54 5.33
C VAL A 74 15.62 -15.04 4.47
N VAL A 75 14.63 -14.18 4.26
CA VAL A 75 13.59 -14.36 3.24
C VAL A 75 13.78 -13.27 2.20
N CYS A 76 14.00 -13.67 0.95
CA CYS A 76 14.30 -12.77 -0.16
C CYS A 76 13.26 -12.95 -1.28
N TRP A 77 12.44 -11.92 -1.50
CA TRP A 77 11.49 -11.86 -2.61
C TRP A 77 12.08 -11.08 -3.80
N PHE A 78 13.34 -11.35 -4.07
CA PHE A 78 14.11 -10.76 -5.15
C PHE A 78 15.09 -11.79 -5.71
N GLY A 79 15.43 -11.70 -6.99
CA GLY A 79 16.42 -12.56 -7.63
C GLY A 79 15.99 -14.03 -7.85
N ALA A 80 14.76 -14.42 -7.53
CA ALA A 80 14.30 -15.82 -7.60
C ALA A 80 14.28 -16.43 -9.01
N ARG A 81 14.41 -15.61 -10.05
CA ARG A 81 14.52 -16.08 -11.44
C ARG A 81 15.95 -16.48 -11.84
N ASP A 82 16.92 -16.15 -11.02
CA ASP A 82 18.33 -16.46 -11.21
C ASP A 82 18.76 -17.53 -10.20
N PRO A 83 19.01 -18.78 -10.64
CA PRO A 83 19.42 -19.86 -9.75
C PRO A 83 20.79 -19.60 -9.08
N ASP A 84 21.71 -18.94 -9.78
CA ASP A 84 23.03 -18.62 -9.23
C ASP A 84 22.93 -17.58 -8.10
N PHE A 85 22.06 -16.59 -8.25
CA PHE A 85 21.75 -15.63 -7.17
C PHE A 85 21.24 -16.38 -5.93
N ALA A 86 20.26 -17.28 -6.11
CA ALA A 86 19.69 -18.03 -5.01
C ALA A 86 20.73 -18.92 -4.32
N GLN A 87 21.57 -19.60 -5.09
CA GLN A 87 22.66 -20.44 -4.58
C GLN A 87 23.68 -19.61 -3.77
N ARG A 88 24.12 -18.47 -4.31
CA ARG A 88 25.10 -17.59 -3.65
C ARG A 88 24.54 -16.98 -2.37
N LEU A 89 23.27 -16.55 -2.38
CA LEU A 89 22.64 -16.05 -1.15
C LEU A 89 22.55 -17.14 -0.08
N SER A 90 22.21 -18.38 -0.45
CA SER A 90 22.15 -19.53 0.47
C SER A 90 23.51 -19.93 1.01
N ALA A 91 24.58 -19.68 0.26
CA ALA A 91 25.95 -19.89 0.74
C ALA A 91 26.36 -18.85 1.80
N LEU A 92 25.83 -17.61 1.71
CA LEU A 92 26.07 -16.57 2.72
C LEU A 92 25.22 -16.76 3.98
N VAL A 93 23.99 -17.21 3.83
CA VAL A 93 23.04 -17.43 4.93
C VAL A 93 22.39 -18.81 4.77
N PRO A 94 22.78 -19.80 5.58
CA PRO A 94 22.31 -21.20 5.42
C PRO A 94 20.78 -21.37 5.47
N HIS A 95 20.06 -20.48 6.17
CA HIS A 95 18.59 -20.46 6.21
C HIS A 95 17.99 -19.38 5.33
N ALA A 96 18.53 -19.20 4.12
CA ALA A 96 17.95 -18.31 3.13
C ALA A 96 16.81 -19.01 2.37
N THR A 97 15.70 -18.29 2.22
CA THR A 97 14.59 -18.63 1.33
C THR A 97 14.53 -17.58 0.24
N VAL A 98 14.76 -17.97 -1.02
CA VAL A 98 14.59 -17.09 -2.18
C VAL A 98 13.32 -17.51 -2.90
N ALA A 99 12.35 -16.61 -3.01
CA ALA A 99 11.06 -16.90 -3.63
C ALA A 99 10.63 -15.76 -4.56
N PRO A 100 9.86 -16.06 -5.62
CA PRO A 100 9.23 -15.01 -6.41
C PRO A 100 8.36 -14.09 -5.54
N SER A 101 8.30 -12.80 -5.87
CA SER A 101 7.41 -11.85 -5.18
C SER A 101 5.94 -11.97 -5.63
N ILE A 102 5.66 -12.69 -6.72
CA ILE A 102 4.33 -12.91 -7.29
C ILE A 102 4.17 -14.35 -7.74
N SER A 103 2.90 -14.79 -7.78
CA SER A 103 2.49 -16.07 -8.36
C SER A 103 1.35 -15.86 -9.35
N ASN A 104 1.11 -16.86 -10.21
CA ASN A 104 0.04 -16.82 -11.20
C ASN A 104 -1.26 -17.50 -10.72
N ASP A 105 -1.24 -18.20 -9.60
CA ASP A 105 -2.31 -19.09 -9.14
C ASP A 105 -3.08 -18.58 -7.89
N ARG A 106 -2.56 -17.57 -7.22
CA ARG A 106 -3.15 -17.02 -5.98
C ARG A 106 -2.93 -15.53 -5.83
N ASP A 107 -3.57 -14.92 -4.82
CA ASP A 107 -3.33 -13.54 -4.46
C ASP A 107 -1.87 -13.33 -4.05
N VAL A 108 -1.34 -12.14 -4.34
CA VAL A 108 0.07 -11.82 -4.06
C VAL A 108 0.38 -11.96 -2.57
N TRP A 109 -0.47 -11.42 -1.68
CA TRP A 109 -0.26 -11.53 -0.24
C TRP A 109 -0.31 -12.98 0.27
N GLU A 110 -1.18 -13.83 -0.31
CA GLU A 110 -1.27 -15.26 0.03
C GLU A 110 -0.01 -16.01 -0.43
N HIS A 111 0.50 -15.64 -1.60
CA HIS A 111 1.74 -16.21 -2.12
C HIS A 111 2.93 -15.88 -1.21
N LEU A 112 3.08 -14.62 -0.82
CA LEU A 112 4.15 -14.19 0.09
C LEU A 112 4.04 -14.89 1.45
N LEU A 113 2.84 -14.99 2.02
CA LEU A 113 2.60 -15.72 3.26
C LEU A 113 2.94 -17.20 3.12
N ALA A 114 2.52 -17.84 2.02
CA ALA A 114 2.82 -19.25 1.78
C ALA A 114 4.33 -19.55 1.68
N SER A 115 5.13 -18.59 1.19
CA SER A 115 6.59 -18.73 1.08
C SER A 115 7.31 -18.79 2.44
N VAL A 116 6.68 -18.30 3.48
CA VAL A 116 7.24 -18.27 4.85
C VAL A 116 6.55 -19.22 5.80
N GLY A 117 5.32 -19.62 5.49
CA GLY A 117 4.43 -20.40 6.36
C GLY A 117 3.78 -19.57 7.47
N GLY A 118 2.79 -20.13 8.12
CA GLY A 118 2.10 -19.53 9.26
C GLY A 118 0.68 -19.06 8.96
N PRO A 119 -0.06 -18.65 10.00
CA PRO A 119 -1.44 -18.19 9.87
C PRO A 119 -1.53 -16.79 9.26
N ALA A 120 -2.63 -16.53 8.55
CA ALA A 120 -2.93 -15.21 8.02
C ALA A 120 -3.47 -14.29 9.13
N ASP A 121 -2.69 -13.29 9.54
CA ASP A 121 -3.19 -12.18 10.35
C ASP A 121 -3.58 -11.00 9.44
N ARG A 122 -4.89 -10.76 9.33
CA ARG A 122 -5.48 -9.74 8.45
C ARG A 122 -6.01 -8.53 9.20
N ARG A 123 -5.65 -8.35 10.48
CA ARG A 123 -6.00 -7.16 11.25
C ARG A 123 -5.28 -5.94 10.70
N ALA A 124 -5.91 -4.77 10.83
CA ALA A 124 -5.25 -3.51 10.50
C ALA A 124 -3.96 -3.33 11.32
N ALA A 125 -2.98 -2.65 10.72
CA ALA A 125 -1.76 -2.26 11.42
C ALA A 125 -2.07 -1.21 12.49
N THR A 126 -1.28 -1.21 13.57
CA THR A 126 -1.42 -0.21 14.63
C THR A 126 -0.82 1.12 14.17
N VAL A 127 -1.65 2.15 14.10
CA VAL A 127 -1.19 3.52 13.80
C VAL A 127 -0.98 4.26 15.11
N SER A 128 0.24 4.71 15.38
CA SER A 128 0.59 5.41 16.62
C SER A 128 -0.15 6.75 16.74
N ALA A 129 -0.31 7.23 17.97
CA ALA A 129 -0.90 8.53 18.24
C ALA A 129 -0.17 9.67 17.51
N ASP A 130 1.16 9.56 17.37
CA ASP A 130 1.97 10.56 16.67
C ASP A 130 1.67 10.58 15.16
N LEU A 131 1.53 9.42 14.53
CA LEU A 131 1.12 9.36 13.11
C LEU A 131 -0.29 9.91 12.92
N VAL A 132 -1.22 9.58 13.80
CA VAL A 132 -2.57 10.13 13.80
C VAL A 132 -2.54 11.66 13.94
N ALA A 133 -1.72 12.19 14.85
CA ALA A 133 -1.57 13.64 15.04
C ALA A 133 -1.00 14.32 13.79
N ARG A 134 0.02 13.73 13.15
CA ARG A 134 0.58 14.22 11.87
C ARG A 134 -0.47 14.26 10.77
N GLY A 135 -1.22 13.18 10.59
CA GLY A 135 -2.28 13.10 9.58
C GLY A 135 -3.36 14.16 9.80
N ARG A 136 -3.83 14.31 11.05
CA ARG A 136 -4.79 15.36 11.42
C ARG A 136 -4.26 16.77 11.17
N ALA A 137 -2.99 17.03 11.50
CA ALA A 137 -2.36 18.32 11.25
C ALA A 137 -2.32 18.64 9.74
N ALA A 138 -1.99 17.65 8.89
CA ALA A 138 -1.98 17.83 7.44
C ALA A 138 -3.39 18.12 6.89
N LEU A 139 -4.42 17.47 7.40
CA LEU A 139 -5.82 17.73 7.02
C LEU A 139 -6.25 19.14 7.44
N LEU A 140 -5.90 19.59 8.66
CA LEU A 140 -6.19 20.96 9.14
C LEU A 140 -5.52 22.03 8.27
N VAL A 141 -4.25 21.82 7.88
CA VAL A 141 -3.52 22.73 6.97
C VAL A 141 -4.21 22.75 5.60
N GLY A 142 -4.78 21.63 5.16
CA GLY A 142 -5.59 21.51 3.95
C GLY A 142 -6.99 22.14 4.05
N GLY A 143 -7.35 22.76 5.19
CA GLY A 143 -8.64 23.46 5.38
C GLY A 143 -9.76 22.56 5.92
N ILE A 144 -9.47 21.38 6.43
CA ILE A 144 -10.45 20.46 7.00
C ILE A 144 -10.60 20.72 8.49
N GLU A 145 -11.82 20.96 8.96
CA GLU A 145 -12.09 21.11 10.38
C GLU A 145 -12.03 19.79 11.16
N ARG A 146 -11.72 19.85 12.46
CA ARG A 146 -11.56 18.64 13.30
C ARG A 146 -12.83 17.80 13.42
N SER A 147 -13.99 18.44 13.32
CA SER A 147 -15.32 17.82 13.44
C SER A 147 -15.80 17.18 12.14
N GLN A 148 -15.21 17.54 11.01
CA GLN A 148 -15.65 17.06 9.72
C GLN A 148 -15.28 15.58 9.51
N ARG A 149 -16.23 14.83 8.97
CA ARG A 149 -15.97 13.49 8.43
C ARG A 149 -15.24 13.64 7.09
N VAL A 150 -14.20 12.87 6.88
CA VAL A 150 -13.32 12.99 5.70
C VAL A 150 -13.45 11.78 4.81
N VAL A 151 -13.68 12.00 3.52
CA VAL A 151 -13.49 11.00 2.47
C VAL A 151 -12.21 11.32 1.73
N VAL A 152 -11.23 10.41 1.79
CA VAL A 152 -9.99 10.55 1.01
C VAL A 152 -10.17 9.86 -0.34
N VAL A 153 -9.87 10.58 -1.41
CA VAL A 153 -9.98 10.09 -2.80
C VAL A 153 -8.59 10.09 -3.45
N HIS A 154 -8.22 8.97 -4.05
CA HIS A 154 -6.97 8.88 -4.81
C HIS A 154 -7.24 8.48 -6.27
N PRO A 155 -7.25 9.45 -7.21
CA PRO A 155 -7.54 9.18 -8.62
C PRO A 155 -6.37 8.61 -9.40
N GLY A 156 -5.16 8.58 -8.80
CA GLY A 156 -3.94 8.06 -9.42
C GLY A 156 -3.79 6.53 -9.31
N ALA A 157 -2.85 6.00 -10.07
CA ALA A 157 -2.38 4.61 -9.99
C ALA A 157 -0.98 4.47 -10.59
N GLY A 158 -0.36 3.28 -10.43
CA GLY A 158 0.97 2.99 -10.99
C GLY A 158 1.03 2.93 -12.53
N SER A 159 -0.10 2.94 -13.23
CA SER A 159 -0.18 3.08 -14.68
C SER A 159 -1.52 3.67 -15.11
N PRO A 160 -1.58 4.36 -16.28
CA PRO A 160 -2.83 4.93 -16.81
C PRO A 160 -3.95 3.89 -17.00
N ALA A 161 -3.61 2.65 -17.36
CA ALA A 161 -4.57 1.56 -17.57
C ALA A 161 -5.28 1.12 -16.26
N LYS A 162 -4.77 1.50 -15.09
CA LYS A 162 -5.37 1.27 -13.79
C LYS A 162 -6.14 2.48 -13.24
N CYS A 163 -6.13 3.60 -13.96
CA CYS A 163 -6.82 4.82 -13.54
C CYS A 163 -8.25 4.83 -14.04
N TRP A 164 -9.21 4.77 -13.13
CA TRP A 164 -10.60 5.05 -13.44
C TRP A 164 -10.75 6.53 -13.86
N ARG A 165 -11.67 6.81 -14.77
CA ARG A 165 -11.83 8.18 -15.30
C ARG A 165 -12.13 9.19 -14.20
N VAL A 166 -11.45 10.34 -14.25
CA VAL A 166 -11.65 11.43 -13.28
C VAL A 166 -13.10 11.92 -13.27
N ASP A 167 -13.76 11.99 -14.44
CA ASP A 167 -15.16 12.40 -14.55
C ASP A 167 -16.11 11.40 -13.84
N ALA A 168 -15.73 10.11 -13.79
CA ALA A 168 -16.48 9.11 -13.06
C ALA A 168 -16.29 9.28 -11.54
N PHE A 169 -15.07 9.53 -11.06
CA PHE A 169 -14.85 9.93 -9.66
C PHE A 169 -15.67 11.15 -9.28
N ALA A 170 -15.65 12.22 -10.11
CA ALA A 170 -16.45 13.42 -9.87
C ALA A 170 -17.94 13.08 -9.77
N GLY A 171 -18.44 12.22 -10.67
CA GLY A 171 -19.82 11.74 -10.63
C GLY A 171 -20.18 10.97 -9.34
N VAL A 172 -19.25 10.21 -8.75
CA VAL A 172 -19.46 9.54 -7.46
C VAL A 172 -19.54 10.53 -6.30
N LEU A 173 -18.71 11.57 -6.33
CA LEU A 173 -18.56 12.54 -5.24
C LEU A 173 -19.63 13.64 -5.27
N ASP A 174 -20.33 13.81 -6.36
CA ASP A 174 -21.40 14.79 -6.52
C ASP A 174 -22.55 14.50 -5.56
N GLY A 175 -22.92 15.49 -4.73
CA GLY A 175 -23.99 15.37 -3.73
C GLY A 175 -23.59 14.69 -2.41
N LEU A 176 -22.30 14.47 -2.15
CA LEU A 176 -21.81 14.07 -0.83
C LEU A 176 -21.60 15.32 0.05
N ASP A 177 -22.68 15.87 0.61
CA ASP A 177 -22.66 17.17 1.28
C ASP A 177 -22.21 17.09 2.76
N ASP A 178 -22.34 15.92 3.41
CA ASP A 178 -22.05 15.74 4.84
C ASP A 178 -20.61 15.35 5.17
N VAL A 179 -19.71 15.39 4.18
CA VAL A 179 -18.32 14.99 4.30
C VAL A 179 -17.37 15.96 3.61
N ALA A 180 -16.18 16.14 4.17
CA ALA A 180 -15.10 16.85 3.48
C ALA A 180 -14.41 15.90 2.51
N ILE A 181 -14.36 16.27 1.23
CA ILE A 181 -13.67 15.51 0.19
C ILE A 181 -12.22 15.95 0.14
N VAL A 182 -11.28 15.01 0.30
CA VAL A 182 -9.85 15.26 0.24
C VAL A 182 -9.23 14.45 -0.89
N VAL A 183 -8.76 15.13 -1.92
CA VAL A 183 -8.06 14.50 -3.05
C VAL A 183 -6.58 14.38 -2.73
N HIS A 184 -6.11 13.15 -2.55
CA HIS A 184 -4.69 12.88 -2.40
C HIS A 184 -3.97 12.95 -3.74
N GLU A 185 -2.86 13.67 -3.74
CA GLU A 185 -1.92 13.76 -4.84
C GLU A 185 -0.57 13.19 -4.44
N GLY A 186 -0.15 12.11 -5.08
CA GLY A 186 1.21 11.58 -5.00
C GLY A 186 2.15 12.27 -6.00
N PRO A 187 3.46 11.96 -5.96
CA PRO A 187 4.44 12.59 -6.86
C PRO A 187 4.18 12.37 -8.37
N ALA A 188 3.48 11.29 -8.73
CA ALA A 188 3.15 10.94 -10.12
C ALA A 188 1.70 11.30 -10.52
N ASP A 189 0.89 11.83 -9.61
CA ASP A 189 -0.56 11.93 -9.77
C ASP A 189 -1.07 13.37 -9.90
N ALA A 190 -0.17 14.33 -10.22
CA ALA A 190 -0.50 15.76 -10.28
C ALA A 190 -1.64 16.06 -11.24
N GLU A 191 -1.64 15.45 -12.44
CA GLU A 191 -2.66 15.69 -13.46
C GLU A 191 -4.04 15.15 -13.06
N PRO A 192 -4.22 13.86 -12.70
CA PRO A 192 -5.52 13.36 -12.30
C PRO A 192 -6.06 14.03 -11.03
N ALA A 193 -5.20 14.38 -10.06
CA ALA A 193 -5.61 15.09 -8.86
C ALA A 193 -6.10 16.51 -9.16
N ALA A 194 -5.36 17.27 -9.96
CA ALA A 194 -5.74 18.62 -10.36
C ALA A 194 -7.06 18.62 -11.15
N ARG A 195 -7.24 17.69 -12.07
CA ARG A 195 -8.50 17.52 -12.82
C ARG A 195 -9.68 17.20 -11.89
N LEU A 196 -9.50 16.31 -10.91
CA LEU A 196 -10.58 15.96 -10.00
C LEU A 196 -10.97 17.17 -9.13
N VAL A 197 -10.01 17.91 -8.57
CA VAL A 197 -10.28 19.14 -7.81
C VAL A 197 -11.01 20.18 -8.65
N SER A 198 -10.68 20.32 -9.93
CA SER A 198 -11.39 21.25 -10.83
C SER A 198 -12.84 20.84 -11.11
N ARG A 199 -13.17 19.54 -11.02
CA ARG A 199 -14.52 19.00 -11.23
C ARG A 199 -15.36 18.98 -9.95
N VAL A 200 -14.71 18.98 -8.80
CA VAL A 200 -15.34 18.97 -7.46
C VAL A 200 -14.84 20.19 -6.68
N PRO A 201 -15.43 21.38 -6.86
CA PRO A 201 -14.90 22.62 -6.29
C PRO A 201 -14.86 22.66 -4.75
N SER A 202 -15.67 21.82 -4.08
CA SER A 202 -15.63 21.64 -2.62
C SER A 202 -14.50 20.74 -2.14
N ALA A 203 -13.75 20.07 -3.04
CA ALA A 203 -12.68 19.17 -2.66
C ALA A 203 -11.42 19.94 -2.24
N HIS A 204 -10.82 19.46 -1.17
CA HIS A 204 -9.52 19.91 -0.68
C HIS A 204 -8.40 19.06 -1.28
N ARG A 205 -7.22 19.64 -1.48
CA ARG A 205 -6.07 18.91 -2.04
C ARG A 205 -5.07 18.56 -0.94
N LEU A 206 -4.76 17.29 -0.76
CA LEU A 206 -3.66 16.83 0.07
C LEU A 206 -2.45 16.60 -0.84
N HIS A 207 -1.58 17.62 -0.93
CA HIS A 207 -0.48 17.67 -1.88
C HIS A 207 0.77 16.97 -1.33
N GLN A 208 1.16 15.89 -1.94
CA GLN A 208 2.39 15.13 -1.76
C GLN A 208 2.83 14.94 -0.28
N PRO A 209 1.95 14.49 0.62
CA PRO A 209 2.36 14.18 1.99
C PRO A 209 3.40 13.06 1.97
N ASP A 210 4.31 13.06 2.93
CA ASP A 210 5.14 11.87 3.14
C ASP A 210 4.28 10.67 3.58
N LEU A 211 4.80 9.46 3.42
CA LEU A 211 4.02 8.23 3.67
C LEU A 211 3.53 8.10 5.13
N LEU A 212 4.26 8.62 6.10
CA LEU A 212 3.87 8.57 7.52
C LEU A 212 2.70 9.53 7.79
N THR A 213 2.76 10.72 7.21
CA THR A 213 1.67 11.71 7.26
C THR A 213 0.43 11.17 6.54
N LEU A 214 0.60 10.57 5.37
CA LEU A 214 -0.50 9.94 4.63
C LEU A 214 -1.13 8.78 5.41
N ALA A 215 -0.33 7.92 6.02
CA ALA A 215 -0.82 6.82 6.86
C ALA A 215 -1.69 7.34 8.02
N GLY A 216 -1.26 8.43 8.67
CA GLY A 216 -2.03 9.08 9.73
C GLY A 216 -3.34 9.71 9.23
N ALA A 217 -3.33 10.36 8.06
CA ALA A 217 -4.52 10.93 7.45
C ALA A 217 -5.54 9.85 7.04
N LEU A 218 -5.06 8.76 6.47
CA LEU A 218 -5.89 7.59 6.10
C LEU A 218 -6.47 6.89 7.35
N ALA A 219 -5.71 6.79 8.43
CA ALA A 219 -6.18 6.17 9.67
C ALA A 219 -7.32 6.92 10.35
N VAL A 220 -7.52 8.20 10.03
CA VAL A 220 -8.59 9.04 10.62
C VAL A 220 -9.70 9.39 9.63
N CYS A 221 -9.62 9.00 8.37
CA CYS A 221 -10.69 9.25 7.42
C CYS A 221 -11.91 8.35 7.70
N ALA A 222 -13.09 8.84 7.36
CA ALA A 222 -14.34 8.08 7.46
C ALA A 222 -14.41 6.99 6.39
N ALA A 223 -13.93 7.29 5.18
CA ALA A 223 -13.80 6.35 4.08
C ALA A 223 -12.66 6.76 3.13
N TYR A 224 -12.18 5.79 2.40
CA TYR A 224 -11.24 5.95 1.29
C TYR A 224 -11.82 5.38 0.01
N VAL A 225 -11.63 6.06 -1.11
CA VAL A 225 -11.92 5.51 -2.44
C VAL A 225 -10.77 5.80 -3.40
N GLY A 226 -10.35 4.79 -4.15
CA GLY A 226 -9.26 4.95 -5.12
C GLY A 226 -9.05 3.73 -6.00
N ASN A 227 -8.16 3.86 -6.96
CA ASN A 227 -7.78 2.82 -7.90
C ASN A 227 -6.88 1.74 -7.25
N ASP A 228 -6.64 0.64 -7.95
CA ASP A 228 -5.58 -0.34 -7.63
C ASP A 228 -4.20 0.35 -7.61
N SER A 229 -3.79 0.78 -6.42
CA SER A 229 -2.59 1.57 -6.19
C SER A 229 -1.95 1.29 -4.83
N GLY A 230 -0.68 1.68 -4.66
CA GLY A 230 0.01 1.59 -3.37
C GLY A 230 -0.70 2.37 -2.25
N VAL A 231 -1.38 3.47 -2.58
CA VAL A 231 -2.15 4.27 -1.62
C VAL A 231 -3.38 3.51 -1.13
N SER A 232 -4.06 2.77 -2.00
CA SER A 232 -5.19 1.90 -1.62
C SER A 232 -4.75 0.78 -0.68
N HIS A 233 -3.58 0.19 -0.94
CA HIS A 233 -2.98 -0.78 -0.03
C HIS A 233 -2.63 -0.16 1.33
N LEU A 234 -2.12 1.07 1.35
CA LEU A 234 -1.83 1.78 2.60
C LEU A 234 -3.12 2.06 3.38
N ALA A 235 -4.17 2.59 2.71
CA ALA A 235 -5.46 2.85 3.33
C ALA A 235 -6.03 1.58 4.00
N ALA A 236 -6.05 0.47 3.27
CA ALA A 236 -6.49 -0.82 3.79
C ALA A 236 -5.62 -1.31 4.95
N SER A 237 -4.29 -1.14 4.85
CA SER A 237 -3.35 -1.60 5.88
C SER A 237 -3.51 -0.85 7.21
N VAL A 238 -3.81 0.45 7.18
CA VAL A 238 -4.03 1.26 8.40
C VAL A 238 -5.47 1.20 8.91
N GLY A 239 -6.32 0.37 8.30
CA GLY A 239 -7.67 0.11 8.77
C GLY A 239 -8.73 1.08 8.27
N ALA A 240 -8.43 1.95 7.31
CA ALA A 240 -9.44 2.77 6.66
C ALA A 240 -10.52 1.91 5.99
N ARG A 241 -11.78 2.28 6.11
CA ARG A 241 -12.87 1.70 5.32
C ARG A 241 -12.61 2.05 3.86
N SER A 242 -12.10 1.10 3.08
CA SER A 242 -11.52 1.37 1.77
C SER A 242 -12.35 0.76 0.65
N LEU A 243 -12.77 1.58 -0.30
CA LEU A 243 -13.36 1.15 -1.57
C LEU A 243 -12.28 1.20 -2.65
N VAL A 244 -11.84 0.04 -3.11
CA VAL A 244 -10.74 -0.06 -4.07
C VAL A 244 -11.27 -0.54 -5.41
N LEU A 245 -11.07 0.29 -6.44
CA LEU A 245 -11.56 0.06 -7.80
C LEU A 245 -10.52 -0.74 -8.59
N PHE A 246 -10.96 -1.86 -9.13
CA PHE A 246 -10.10 -2.76 -9.89
C PHE A 246 -10.63 -3.01 -11.29
N ALA A 247 -9.73 -3.05 -12.28
CA ALA A 247 -10.02 -3.79 -13.50
C ALA A 247 -10.10 -5.29 -13.17
N GLU A 248 -11.01 -6.03 -13.80
CA GLU A 248 -11.23 -7.47 -13.53
C GLU A 248 -9.94 -8.30 -13.63
N THR A 249 -9.03 -7.90 -14.50
CA THR A 249 -7.75 -8.60 -14.76
C THR A 249 -6.74 -8.49 -13.62
N ASN A 250 -6.91 -7.52 -12.70
CA ASN A 250 -5.91 -7.20 -11.66
C ASN A 250 -6.26 -7.72 -10.26
N ARG A 251 -7.32 -8.49 -10.09
CA ARG A 251 -7.85 -8.90 -8.78
C ARG A 251 -6.87 -9.60 -7.86
N ARG A 252 -5.81 -10.21 -8.39
CA ARG A 252 -4.76 -10.86 -7.58
C ARG A 252 -3.94 -9.90 -6.71
N TRP A 253 -3.99 -8.62 -7.05
CA TRP A 253 -3.32 -7.56 -6.29
C TRP A 253 -4.21 -6.95 -5.21
N ARG A 254 -5.34 -7.58 -4.89
CA ARG A 254 -6.25 -7.06 -3.87
C ARG A 254 -5.57 -6.94 -2.50
N PRO A 255 -5.91 -5.92 -1.69
CA PRO A 255 -5.44 -5.79 -0.32
C PRO A 255 -5.80 -7.02 0.52
N TRP A 256 -4.91 -7.34 1.45
CA TRP A 256 -5.13 -8.44 2.40
C TRP A 256 -6.09 -8.06 3.54
N SER A 257 -6.25 -6.78 3.86
CA SER A 257 -7.08 -6.31 4.98
C SER A 257 -8.56 -6.55 4.73
N THR A 258 -9.29 -6.88 5.79
CA THR A 258 -10.75 -7.06 5.76
C THR A 258 -11.52 -5.75 5.69
N THR A 259 -10.86 -4.60 5.89
CA THR A 259 -11.46 -3.26 5.76
C THR A 259 -11.54 -2.79 4.30
N ALA A 260 -10.91 -3.51 3.37
CA ALA A 260 -10.95 -3.20 1.95
C ALA A 260 -12.13 -3.90 1.26
N HIS A 261 -13.01 -3.12 0.67
CA HIS A 261 -14.03 -3.57 -0.26
C HIS A 261 -13.51 -3.40 -1.69
N ILE A 262 -13.44 -4.51 -2.42
CA ILE A 262 -12.95 -4.53 -3.81
C ILE A 262 -14.15 -4.45 -4.74
N LEU A 263 -14.19 -3.44 -5.58
CA LEU A 263 -15.25 -3.27 -6.57
C LEU A 263 -14.66 -3.31 -7.99
N PRO A 264 -14.97 -4.36 -8.77
CA PRO A 264 -14.62 -4.39 -10.18
C PRO A 264 -15.41 -3.33 -10.94
N VAL A 265 -14.72 -2.54 -11.76
CA VAL A 265 -15.29 -1.49 -12.59
C VAL A 265 -14.70 -1.52 -14.00
N ASP A 266 -15.46 -1.02 -14.97
CA ASP A 266 -14.92 -0.65 -16.26
C ASP A 266 -14.14 0.67 -16.12
N MET A 267 -12.87 0.66 -16.49
CA MET A 267 -11.98 1.83 -16.37
C MET A 267 -12.50 3.05 -17.17
N ASP A 268 -13.35 2.84 -18.17
CA ASP A 268 -14.00 3.90 -18.93
C ASP A 268 -15.11 4.64 -18.16
N GLY A 269 -15.52 4.15 -17.00
CA GLY A 269 -16.44 4.84 -16.08
C GLY A 269 -17.87 4.88 -16.58
N SER A 270 -18.50 3.73 -16.75
CA SER A 270 -19.91 3.64 -17.13
C SER A 270 -20.84 4.26 -16.08
N HIS A 271 -22.03 4.71 -16.49
CA HIS A 271 -23.06 5.23 -15.58
C HIS A 271 -23.46 4.19 -14.51
N ALA A 272 -23.49 2.91 -14.88
CA ALA A 272 -23.79 1.83 -13.96
C ALA A 272 -22.72 1.68 -12.89
N ASP A 273 -21.45 1.81 -13.26
CA ASP A 273 -20.34 1.76 -12.31
C ASP A 273 -20.32 2.98 -11.39
N ILE A 274 -20.56 4.18 -11.92
CA ILE A 274 -20.66 5.39 -11.07
C ILE A 274 -21.71 5.21 -10.00
N LYS A 275 -22.89 4.68 -10.36
CA LYS A 275 -23.97 4.40 -9.41
C LYS A 275 -23.55 3.36 -8.37
N ARG A 276 -22.96 2.23 -8.79
CA ARG A 276 -22.49 1.16 -7.89
C ARG A 276 -21.42 1.63 -6.92
N VAL A 277 -20.44 2.43 -7.40
CA VAL A 277 -19.37 2.99 -6.58
C VAL A 277 -19.93 3.99 -5.57
N ARG A 278 -20.88 4.84 -5.98
CA ARG A 278 -21.55 5.78 -5.09
C ARG A 278 -22.31 5.03 -3.97
N GLU A 279 -23.17 4.10 -4.33
CA GLU A 279 -23.94 3.30 -3.35
C GLU A 279 -23.02 2.58 -2.35
N ALA A 280 -21.90 2.02 -2.84
CA ALA A 280 -20.91 1.37 -1.97
C ALA A 280 -20.21 2.37 -1.03
N LEU A 281 -19.89 3.58 -1.50
CA LEU A 281 -19.28 4.61 -0.69
C LEU A 281 -20.25 5.16 0.36
N GLU A 282 -21.50 5.43 -0.01
CA GLU A 282 -22.57 5.88 0.90
C GLU A 282 -22.78 4.85 2.04
N ALA A 283 -22.90 3.57 1.71
CA ALA A 283 -23.01 2.49 2.69
C ALA A 283 -21.79 2.39 3.64
N MET A 284 -20.62 2.84 3.22
CA MET A 284 -19.45 2.94 4.12
C MET A 284 -19.54 4.17 5.04
N LEU A 285 -20.31 5.16 4.68
CA LEU A 285 -20.47 6.39 5.44
C LEU A 285 -21.60 6.32 6.47
N GLU A 286 -22.48 5.37 6.36
CA GLU A 286 -23.49 5.04 7.39
C GLU A 286 -22.83 4.35 8.61
#